data_74ffd095966a1ea2f3e89ea2258aca84
#
_entry.id   74ffd095966a1ea2f3e89ea2258aca84
#
_cell.length_a   1.000
_cell.length_b   1.000
_cell.length_c   1.000
_cell.angle_alpha   90.00
_cell.angle_beta   90.00
_cell.angle_gamma   90.00
#
_symmetry.space_group_name_H-M   'P 1'
#
loop_
_entity.id
_entity.type
_entity.pdbx_description
1 polymer ?
#
loop_
_entity_poly.entity_id
_entity_poly.type
_entity_poly.pdbx_seq_one_letter_code
_entity_poly.pdbx_strand_id
1 'polypeptide(L)'
;RDRSVSRGLGDVYKRQLVISCPCALVISIPLSFFGGIGGASACGILVKGSTYLEELADTRVVVFDKTGTLTQGTFKVVKVCPVEGGTEDGLVEAAALAESWSKHPISLSIKAAYGKDIDSARVTDVEELGGHGVTAKVDGKPVAAGNARLMAKLGLTVPDVPQTGTIVHVAIDGKYAGYLLISDVVKPHSAQAINCLLYTSPSPRDTE
;
A
#
# COMPACT_ATOMS: atom_id res chain seq x y z
N ARG A 1 -54.83 58.09 -16.93
CA ARG A 1 -55.37 57.05 -16.04
C ARG A 1 -54.80 55.64 -16.38
N ASP A 2 -54.17 55.42 -17.52
CA ASP A 2 -53.68 54.11 -17.96
C ASP A 2 -52.25 53.73 -17.47
N ARG A 3 -51.55 54.67 -16.84
CA ARG A 3 -50.17 54.33 -16.36
C ARG A 3 -50.11 53.49 -15.08
N SER A 4 -51.20 53.43 -14.29
CA SER A 4 -51.19 52.65 -13.05
C SER A 4 -51.49 51.15 -13.26
N VAL A 5 -52.29 50.82 -14.28
CA VAL A 5 -52.60 49.40 -14.62
C VAL A 5 -51.46 48.76 -15.28
N SER A 6 -50.69 49.43 -16.12
CA SER A 6 -49.52 48.96 -16.80
C SER A 6 -48.35 48.57 -15.82
N ARG A 7 -48.19 49.33 -14.74
CA ARG A 7 -47.20 49.05 -13.70
C ARG A 7 -47.52 47.79 -12.92
N GLY A 8 -48.80 47.53 -12.61
CA GLY A 8 -49.18 46.29 -11.90
C GLY A 8 -48.95 45.03 -12.70
N LEU A 9 -49.27 45.05 -14.00
CA LEU A 9 -48.99 43.90 -14.91
C LEU A 9 -47.51 43.70 -15.09
N GLY A 10 -46.70 44.72 -15.21
CA GLY A 10 -45.25 44.64 -15.30
C GLY A 10 -44.60 44.06 -14.03
N ASP A 11 -45.11 44.42 -12.87
CA ASP A 11 -44.62 43.88 -11.59
C ASP A 11 -45.04 42.43 -11.36
N VAL A 12 -46.26 42.06 -11.77
CA VAL A 12 -46.70 40.63 -11.74
C VAL A 12 -45.86 39.82 -12.69
N TYR A 13 -45.61 40.29 -13.90
CA TYR A 13 -44.75 39.59 -14.88
C TYR A 13 -43.31 39.43 -14.40
N LYS A 14 -42.72 40.49 -13.82
CA LYS A 14 -41.37 40.39 -13.21
C LYS A 14 -41.33 39.40 -12.06
N ARG A 15 -42.32 39.40 -11.19
CA ARG A 15 -42.43 38.43 -10.08
C ARG A 15 -42.58 37.02 -10.59
N GLN A 16 -43.39 36.79 -11.63
CA GLN A 16 -43.55 35.49 -12.24
C GLN A 16 -42.24 35.00 -12.89
N LEU A 17 -41.48 35.87 -13.56
CA LEU A 17 -40.17 35.52 -14.11
C LEU A 17 -39.15 35.12 -13.03
N VAL A 18 -39.14 35.86 -11.92
CA VAL A 18 -38.23 35.54 -10.79
C VAL A 18 -38.63 34.26 -10.08
N ILE A 19 -39.94 33.98 -9.94
CA ILE A 19 -40.46 32.73 -9.33
C ILE A 19 -40.27 31.56 -10.28
N SER A 20 -40.39 31.77 -11.59
CA SER A 20 -40.27 30.71 -12.60
C SER A 20 -38.83 30.30 -12.89
N CYS A 21 -37.86 31.12 -12.49
CA CYS A 21 -36.43 30.78 -12.61
C CYS A 21 -35.85 30.63 -11.21
N PRO A 22 -35.74 29.42 -10.67
CA PRO A 22 -35.09 29.17 -9.38
C PRO A 22 -33.56 29.31 -9.50
N CYS A 23 -33.14 30.55 -9.86
CA CYS A 23 -31.72 30.85 -10.14
C CYS A 23 -30.81 30.46 -8.97
N ALA A 24 -31.30 30.57 -7.74
CA ALA A 24 -30.57 30.11 -6.57
C ALA A 24 -30.28 28.60 -6.62
N LEU A 25 -31.24 27.77 -7.05
CA LEU A 25 -31.09 26.34 -7.19
C LEU A 25 -30.26 25.95 -8.44
N VAL A 26 -30.59 26.58 -9.57
CA VAL A 26 -29.98 26.25 -10.88
C VAL A 26 -28.50 26.65 -10.95
N ILE A 27 -28.10 27.70 -10.22
CA ILE A 27 -26.70 28.16 -10.22
C ILE A 27 -25.94 27.65 -9.01
N SER A 28 -26.54 27.63 -7.81
CA SER A 28 -25.83 27.29 -6.58
C SER A 28 -25.39 25.81 -6.54
N ILE A 29 -26.24 24.90 -7.01
CA ILE A 29 -25.93 23.49 -7.01
C ILE A 29 -24.70 23.16 -7.91
N PRO A 30 -24.72 23.53 -9.22
CA PRO A 30 -23.54 23.31 -10.06
C PRO A 30 -22.28 24.01 -9.52
N LEU A 31 -22.42 25.24 -9.01
CA LEU A 31 -21.30 25.99 -8.47
C LEU A 31 -20.66 25.29 -7.26
N SER A 32 -21.47 24.68 -6.39
CA SER A 32 -21.00 23.90 -5.25
C SER A 32 -20.22 22.67 -5.70
N PHE A 33 -20.70 21.96 -6.73
CA PHE A 33 -19.97 20.82 -7.30
C PHE A 33 -18.67 21.25 -7.97
N PHE A 34 -18.66 22.34 -8.72
CA PHE A 34 -17.42 22.87 -9.31
C PHE A 34 -16.43 23.30 -8.23
N GLY A 35 -16.90 23.93 -7.17
CA GLY A 35 -16.07 24.28 -6.01
C GLY A 35 -15.48 23.02 -5.32
N GLY A 36 -16.30 21.99 -5.11
CA GLY A 36 -15.87 20.73 -4.53
C GLY A 36 -14.85 19.97 -5.40
N ILE A 37 -15.11 19.85 -6.70
CA ILE A 37 -14.20 19.21 -7.66
C ILE A 37 -12.89 20.00 -7.77
N GLY A 38 -12.97 21.34 -7.83
CA GLY A 38 -11.78 22.20 -7.87
C GLY A 38 -10.94 22.09 -6.60
N GLY A 39 -11.57 22.07 -5.43
CA GLY A 39 -10.90 21.86 -4.15
C GLY A 39 -10.25 20.49 -4.03
N ALA A 40 -10.93 19.44 -4.47
CA ALA A 40 -10.37 18.08 -4.54
C ALA A 40 -9.14 18.02 -5.47
N SER A 41 -9.25 18.64 -6.65
CA SER A 41 -8.14 18.69 -7.61
C SER A 41 -6.92 19.43 -7.06
N ALA A 42 -7.11 20.51 -6.30
CA ALA A 42 -6.03 21.23 -5.63
C ALA A 42 -5.29 20.36 -4.58
N CYS A 43 -5.98 19.36 -4.03
CA CYS A 43 -5.40 18.35 -3.12
C CYS A 43 -4.86 17.11 -3.85
N GLY A 44 -4.78 17.12 -5.19
CA GLY A 44 -4.33 15.99 -5.99
C GLY A 44 -5.34 14.85 -6.14
N ILE A 45 -6.62 15.10 -5.82
CA ILE A 45 -7.71 14.13 -5.93
C ILE A 45 -8.49 14.38 -7.22
N LEU A 46 -8.47 13.42 -8.15
CA LEU A 46 -9.20 13.50 -9.40
C LEU A 46 -10.64 12.97 -9.22
N VAL A 47 -11.61 13.86 -9.25
CA VAL A 47 -13.05 13.51 -9.24
C VAL A 47 -13.59 13.60 -10.67
N LYS A 48 -14.15 12.51 -11.19
CA LYS A 48 -14.59 12.40 -12.60
C LYS A 48 -15.93 13.05 -12.90
N GLY A 49 -16.64 13.57 -11.90
CA GLY A 49 -17.92 14.26 -12.06
C GLY A 49 -18.68 14.41 -10.73
N SER A 50 -19.76 15.21 -10.73
CA SER A 50 -20.56 15.49 -9.53
C SER A 50 -21.21 14.26 -8.92
N THR A 51 -21.68 13.32 -9.74
CA THR A 51 -22.29 12.06 -9.28
C THR A 51 -21.35 11.27 -8.36
N TYR A 52 -20.05 11.27 -8.64
CA TYR A 52 -19.06 10.58 -7.79
C TYR A 52 -18.89 11.24 -6.41
N LEU A 53 -19.11 12.57 -6.31
CA LEU A 53 -19.11 13.25 -5.00
C LEU A 53 -20.35 12.88 -4.18
N GLU A 54 -21.51 12.75 -4.84
CA GLU A 54 -22.75 12.28 -4.18
C GLU A 54 -22.62 10.84 -3.70
N GLU A 55 -22.15 9.92 -4.57
CA GLU A 55 -21.90 8.53 -4.20
C GLU A 55 -20.88 8.40 -3.07
N LEU A 56 -19.84 9.24 -3.06
CA LEU A 56 -18.85 9.26 -2.00
C LEU A 56 -19.48 9.70 -0.65
N ALA A 57 -20.40 10.66 -0.67
CA ALA A 57 -21.09 11.11 0.54
C ALA A 57 -21.99 10.01 1.15
N ASP A 58 -22.55 9.14 0.31
CA ASP A 58 -23.40 8.01 0.71
C ASP A 58 -22.61 6.73 1.01
N THR A 59 -21.28 6.76 0.89
CA THR A 59 -20.42 5.60 1.11
C THR A 59 -20.47 5.15 2.57
N ARG A 60 -20.84 3.87 2.78
CA ARG A 60 -20.92 3.24 4.11
C ARG A 60 -19.79 2.25 4.38
N VAL A 61 -19.19 1.71 3.33
CA VAL A 61 -18.12 0.71 3.42
C VAL A 61 -16.98 1.11 2.51
N VAL A 62 -15.78 1.16 3.04
CA VAL A 62 -14.56 1.43 2.26
C VAL A 62 -13.67 0.20 2.31
N VAL A 63 -13.33 -0.33 1.14
CA VAL A 63 -12.42 -1.47 0.98
C VAL A 63 -11.09 -0.96 0.44
N PHE A 64 -10.03 -1.20 1.20
CA PHE A 64 -8.67 -0.83 0.81
C PHE A 64 -7.90 -2.03 0.28
N ASP A 65 -7.25 -1.87 -0.86
CA ASP A 65 -6.15 -2.75 -1.21
C ASP A 65 -4.97 -2.50 -0.26
N LYS A 66 -4.20 -3.54 0.03
CA LYS A 66 -3.04 -3.44 0.93
C LYS A 66 -1.84 -2.84 0.21
N THR A 67 -1.40 -3.51 -0.86
CA THR A 67 -0.10 -3.24 -1.47
C THR A 67 -0.16 -2.02 -2.40
N GLY A 68 0.70 -1.03 -2.15
CA GLY A 68 0.71 0.23 -2.91
C GLY A 68 -0.35 1.25 -2.50
N THR A 69 -1.42 0.84 -1.80
CA THR A 69 -2.48 1.71 -1.27
C THR A 69 -2.23 2.07 0.18
N LEU A 70 -2.32 1.12 1.09
CA LEU A 70 -2.00 1.31 2.52
C LEU A 70 -0.50 1.22 2.79
N THR A 71 0.22 0.51 1.94
CA THR A 71 1.66 0.36 1.98
C THR A 71 2.33 1.05 0.80
N GLN A 72 3.65 1.20 0.86
CA GLN A 72 4.43 1.88 -0.19
C GLN A 72 4.68 0.99 -1.42
N GLY A 73 4.37 -0.31 -1.35
CA GLY A 73 4.75 -1.28 -2.36
C GLY A 73 6.26 -1.58 -2.35
N THR A 74 6.95 -1.16 -1.29
CA THR A 74 8.38 -1.39 -1.10
C THR A 74 8.60 -2.37 0.03
N PHE A 75 9.29 -3.47 -0.28
CA PHE A 75 9.65 -4.48 0.69
C PHE A 75 10.89 -4.06 1.47
N LYS A 76 10.89 -4.28 2.78
CA LYS A 76 12.06 -4.08 3.65
C LYS A 76 12.22 -5.25 4.60
N VAL A 77 13.46 -5.58 4.91
CA VAL A 77 13.78 -6.50 6.00
C VAL A 77 13.45 -5.79 7.32
N VAL A 78 12.44 -6.31 8.03
CA VAL A 78 11.96 -5.72 9.29
C VAL A 78 12.50 -6.45 10.51
N LYS A 79 12.94 -7.69 10.34
CA LYS A 79 13.53 -8.48 11.42
C LYS A 79 14.53 -9.50 10.85
N VAL A 80 15.63 -9.65 11.55
CA VAL A 80 16.67 -10.66 11.29
C VAL A 80 16.74 -11.55 12.51
N CYS A 81 16.60 -12.85 12.34
CA CYS A 81 16.59 -13.82 13.42
C CYS A 81 17.60 -14.95 13.13
N PRO A 82 18.86 -14.79 13.52
CA PRO A 82 19.83 -15.86 13.44
C PRO A 82 19.55 -16.95 14.49
N VAL A 83 20.00 -18.17 14.24
CA VAL A 83 20.03 -19.22 15.28
C VAL A 83 21.12 -18.92 16.32
N GLU A 84 21.08 -19.63 17.46
CA GLU A 84 22.08 -19.48 18.52
C GLU A 84 23.51 -19.62 17.97
N GLY A 85 24.35 -18.62 18.27
CA GLY A 85 25.74 -18.53 17.78
C GLY A 85 25.90 -17.86 16.42
N GLY A 86 24.83 -17.51 15.71
CA GLY A 86 24.88 -16.71 14.48
C GLY A 86 24.83 -15.20 14.77
N THR A 87 25.30 -14.40 13.81
CA THR A 87 25.19 -12.94 13.84
C THR A 87 24.15 -12.46 12.83
N GLU A 88 23.46 -11.35 13.14
CA GLU A 88 22.48 -10.76 12.21
C GLU A 88 23.14 -10.34 10.90
N ASP A 89 24.32 -9.69 10.99
CA ASP A 89 25.08 -9.25 9.82
C ASP A 89 25.51 -10.42 8.94
N GLY A 90 25.98 -11.52 9.54
CA GLY A 90 26.41 -12.70 8.79
C GLY A 90 25.23 -13.39 8.08
N LEU A 91 24.03 -13.39 8.70
CA LEU A 91 22.83 -13.95 8.10
C LEU A 91 22.36 -13.10 6.92
N VAL A 92 22.36 -11.77 7.07
CA VAL A 92 22.00 -10.84 5.99
C VAL A 92 23.01 -10.91 4.86
N GLU A 93 24.32 -10.97 5.17
CA GLU A 93 25.39 -11.11 4.16
C GLU A 93 25.20 -12.39 3.33
N ALA A 94 25.04 -13.54 3.99
CA ALA A 94 24.86 -14.81 3.30
C ALA A 94 23.62 -14.80 2.39
N ALA A 95 22.49 -14.25 2.87
CA ALA A 95 21.29 -14.12 2.09
C ALA A 95 21.47 -13.15 0.90
N ALA A 96 22.11 -12.00 1.11
CA ALA A 96 22.35 -11.01 0.07
C ALA A 96 23.27 -11.52 -1.04
N LEU A 97 24.31 -12.26 -0.67
CA LEU A 97 25.23 -12.91 -1.62
C LEU A 97 24.51 -14.02 -2.41
N ALA A 98 23.74 -14.89 -1.75
CA ALA A 98 22.97 -15.92 -2.44
C ALA A 98 21.96 -15.32 -3.45
N GLU A 99 21.31 -14.23 -3.09
CA GLU A 99 20.31 -13.51 -3.90
C GLU A 99 20.94 -12.48 -4.86
N SER A 100 22.25 -12.45 -5.00
CA SER A 100 22.98 -11.40 -5.75
C SER A 100 22.52 -11.26 -7.22
N TRP A 101 22.17 -12.35 -7.87
CA TRP A 101 21.75 -12.39 -9.27
C TRP A 101 20.23 -12.19 -9.46
N SER A 102 19.43 -12.36 -8.42
CA SER A 102 17.99 -12.23 -8.49
C SER A 102 17.58 -10.74 -8.56
N LYS A 103 16.58 -10.45 -9.40
CA LYS A 103 15.94 -9.13 -9.52
C LYS A 103 14.58 -9.07 -8.81
N HIS A 104 14.24 -10.11 -8.07
CA HIS A 104 12.97 -10.15 -7.35
C HIS A 104 12.91 -9.05 -6.29
N PRO A 105 11.76 -8.40 -6.04
CA PRO A 105 11.63 -7.32 -5.03
C PRO A 105 12.10 -7.72 -3.63
N ILE A 106 11.91 -8.98 -3.24
CA ILE A 106 12.41 -9.53 -1.98
C ILE A 106 13.95 -9.55 -1.96
N SER A 107 14.58 -10.02 -3.02
CA SER A 107 16.03 -10.06 -3.17
C SER A 107 16.65 -8.66 -3.13
N LEU A 108 15.98 -7.70 -3.79
CA LEU A 108 16.39 -6.29 -3.74
C LEU A 108 16.31 -5.73 -2.32
N SER A 109 15.30 -6.12 -1.54
CA SER A 109 15.16 -5.68 -0.15
C SER A 109 16.24 -6.24 0.76
N ILE A 110 16.66 -7.50 0.53
CA ILE A 110 17.76 -8.13 1.27
C ILE A 110 19.10 -7.46 0.92
N LYS A 111 19.35 -7.21 -0.37
CA LYS A 111 20.54 -6.47 -0.82
C LYS A 111 20.60 -5.06 -0.23
N ALA A 112 19.47 -4.36 -0.19
CA ALA A 112 19.38 -3.04 0.43
C ALA A 112 19.63 -3.07 1.95
N ALA A 113 19.19 -4.14 2.63
CA ALA A 113 19.45 -4.33 4.06
C ALA A 113 20.93 -4.63 4.35
N TYR A 114 21.61 -5.32 3.44
CA TYR A 114 23.06 -5.55 3.54
C TYR A 114 23.85 -4.24 3.42
N GLY A 115 23.43 -3.34 2.53
CA GLY A 115 23.96 -1.96 2.43
C GLY A 115 25.42 -1.84 2.00
N LYS A 116 26.08 -2.94 1.61
CA LYS A 116 27.44 -2.99 1.12
C LYS A 116 27.47 -3.49 -0.31
N ASP A 117 28.55 -3.21 -1.02
CA ASP A 117 28.76 -3.74 -2.36
C ASP A 117 28.85 -5.27 -2.33
N ILE A 118 28.14 -5.90 -3.23
CA ILE A 118 28.11 -7.35 -3.35
C ILE A 118 29.23 -7.76 -4.29
N ASP A 119 30.25 -8.41 -3.73
CA ASP A 119 31.32 -9.00 -4.54
C ASP A 119 30.83 -10.31 -5.19
N SER A 120 30.44 -10.21 -6.45
CA SER A 120 29.95 -11.35 -7.23
C SER A 120 31.02 -12.43 -7.45
N ALA A 121 32.30 -12.14 -7.25
CA ALA A 121 33.38 -13.13 -7.37
C ALA A 121 33.35 -14.17 -6.24
N ARG A 122 32.73 -13.86 -5.12
CA ARG A 122 32.53 -14.77 -3.96
C ARG A 122 31.39 -15.76 -4.19
N VAL A 123 30.58 -15.57 -5.24
CA VAL A 123 29.34 -16.34 -5.47
C VAL A 123 29.49 -17.17 -6.73
N THR A 124 29.33 -18.46 -6.59
CA THR A 124 29.35 -19.43 -7.70
C THR A 124 28.15 -20.36 -7.61
N ASP A 125 27.88 -21.11 -8.68
CA ASP A 125 26.83 -22.14 -8.74
C ASP A 125 25.45 -21.65 -8.29
N VAL A 126 25.05 -20.48 -8.79
CA VAL A 126 23.73 -19.91 -8.46
C VAL A 126 22.64 -20.63 -9.25
N GLU A 127 21.69 -21.19 -8.54
CA GLU A 127 20.52 -21.86 -9.09
C GLU A 127 19.24 -21.25 -8.47
N GLU A 128 18.38 -20.68 -9.32
CA GLU A 128 17.08 -20.16 -8.89
C GLU A 128 16.01 -21.26 -9.06
N LEU A 129 15.42 -21.66 -7.94
CA LEU A 129 14.34 -22.63 -7.89
C LEU A 129 13.00 -21.90 -7.85
N GLY A 130 12.32 -21.80 -8.99
CA GLY A 130 11.07 -21.06 -9.16
C GLY A 130 10.04 -21.38 -8.07
N GLY A 131 9.58 -20.33 -7.36
CA GLY A 131 8.62 -20.45 -6.27
C GLY A 131 9.15 -21.06 -4.97
N HIS A 132 10.46 -21.31 -4.85
CA HIS A 132 11.10 -21.89 -3.67
C HIS A 132 12.16 -20.98 -3.08
N GLY A 133 13.03 -20.41 -3.91
CA GLY A 133 14.15 -19.57 -3.50
C GLY A 133 15.39 -19.81 -4.36
N VAL A 134 16.55 -19.47 -3.84
CA VAL A 134 17.85 -19.54 -4.51
C VAL A 134 18.82 -20.39 -3.71
N THR A 135 19.63 -21.17 -4.41
CA THR A 135 20.80 -21.85 -3.87
C THR A 135 22.05 -21.33 -4.55
N ALA A 136 23.13 -21.13 -3.83
CA ALA A 136 24.39 -20.64 -4.33
C ALA A 136 25.55 -21.17 -3.49
N LYS A 137 26.77 -21.09 -4.02
CA LYS A 137 27.97 -21.27 -3.21
C LYS A 137 28.59 -19.91 -2.92
N VAL A 138 28.70 -19.58 -1.64
CA VAL A 138 29.32 -18.35 -1.15
C VAL A 138 30.63 -18.75 -0.45
N ASP A 139 31.76 -18.22 -0.91
CA ASP A 139 33.08 -18.56 -0.41
C ASP A 139 33.32 -20.10 -0.34
N GLY A 140 32.80 -20.84 -1.34
CA GLY A 140 32.88 -22.29 -1.40
C GLY A 140 31.89 -23.06 -0.51
N LYS A 141 31.10 -22.39 0.32
CA LYS A 141 30.07 -23.00 1.17
C LYS A 141 28.71 -22.95 0.49
N PRO A 142 27.93 -24.03 0.52
CA PRO A 142 26.55 -23.99 0.00
C PRO A 142 25.68 -23.12 0.89
N VAL A 143 24.99 -22.16 0.28
CA VAL A 143 24.04 -21.26 0.92
C VAL A 143 22.70 -21.39 0.19
N ALA A 144 21.61 -21.52 0.93
CA ALA A 144 20.26 -21.53 0.40
C ALA A 144 19.43 -20.46 1.08
N ALA A 145 18.73 -19.65 0.29
CA ALA A 145 17.80 -18.63 0.76
C ALA A 145 16.43 -18.84 0.10
N GLY A 146 15.37 -19.00 0.88
CA GLY A 146 14.05 -19.22 0.31
C GLY A 146 12.97 -19.56 1.34
N ASN A 147 11.87 -20.09 0.87
CA ASN A 147 10.71 -20.42 1.71
C ASN A 147 10.92 -21.77 2.45
N ALA A 148 9.97 -22.09 3.34
CA ALA A 148 9.99 -23.35 4.10
C ALA A 148 10.03 -24.61 3.20
N ARG A 149 9.46 -24.52 1.98
CA ARG A 149 9.48 -25.64 1.02
C ARG A 149 10.88 -25.94 0.51
N LEU A 150 11.71 -24.90 0.32
CA LEU A 150 13.12 -25.08 -0.04
C LEU A 150 13.87 -25.76 1.09
N MET A 151 13.68 -25.34 2.32
CA MET A 151 14.32 -25.92 3.50
C MET A 151 13.91 -27.40 3.67
N ALA A 152 12.64 -27.73 3.48
CA ALA A 152 12.16 -29.10 3.51
C ALA A 152 12.80 -29.97 2.43
N LYS A 153 13.02 -29.47 1.21
CA LYS A 153 13.76 -30.17 0.16
C LYS A 153 15.22 -30.46 0.55
N LEU A 154 15.82 -29.59 1.34
CA LEU A 154 17.18 -29.76 1.88
C LEU A 154 17.21 -30.64 3.16
N GLY A 155 16.06 -31.17 3.59
CA GLY A 155 15.93 -31.97 4.80
C GLY A 155 16.05 -31.20 6.10
N LEU A 156 15.85 -29.87 6.04
CA LEU A 156 15.95 -28.96 7.19
C LEU A 156 14.58 -28.65 7.77
N THR A 157 14.45 -28.75 9.09
CA THR A 157 13.26 -28.31 9.82
C THR A 157 13.36 -26.83 10.13
N VAL A 158 12.30 -26.08 9.82
CA VAL A 158 12.22 -24.65 10.11
C VAL A 158 11.23 -24.40 11.24
N PRO A 159 11.46 -23.37 12.06
CA PRO A 159 10.49 -23.00 13.09
C PRO A 159 9.20 -22.45 12.46
N ASP A 160 8.07 -22.72 13.09
CA ASP A 160 6.81 -22.05 12.76
C ASP A 160 6.86 -20.62 13.31
N VAL A 161 6.78 -19.65 12.40
CA VAL A 161 6.90 -18.24 12.76
C VAL A 161 5.54 -17.58 12.56
N PRO A 162 4.78 -17.33 13.63
CA PRO A 162 3.46 -16.70 13.56
C PRO A 162 3.58 -15.17 13.36
N GLN A 163 4.19 -14.74 12.26
CA GLN A 163 4.38 -13.31 11.95
C GLN A 163 3.81 -12.98 10.57
N THR A 164 3.24 -11.79 10.45
CA THR A 164 2.69 -11.29 9.19
C THR A 164 3.82 -10.74 8.32
N GLY A 165 4.07 -11.38 7.20
CA GLY A 165 5.12 -10.98 6.26
C GLY A 165 5.62 -12.14 5.41
N THR A 166 6.59 -11.87 4.55
CA THR A 166 7.30 -12.91 3.79
C THR A 166 8.53 -13.33 4.58
N ILE A 167 8.60 -14.61 4.89
CA ILE A 167 9.73 -15.19 5.60
C ILE A 167 10.69 -15.81 4.58
N VAL A 168 11.95 -15.40 4.64
CA VAL A 168 13.05 -15.99 3.89
C VAL A 168 13.95 -16.72 4.88
N HIS A 169 13.93 -18.05 4.81
CA HIS A 169 14.80 -18.89 5.60
C HIS A 169 16.16 -19.00 4.93
N VAL A 170 17.20 -19.07 5.72
CA VAL A 170 18.58 -19.16 5.24
C VAL A 170 19.24 -20.40 5.83
N ALA A 171 19.90 -21.17 4.98
CA ALA A 171 20.73 -22.30 5.38
C ALA A 171 22.15 -22.08 4.86
N ILE A 172 23.15 -22.41 5.68
CA ILE A 172 24.58 -22.29 5.37
C ILE A 172 25.21 -23.61 5.69
N ASP A 173 25.98 -24.15 4.74
CA ASP A 173 26.72 -25.42 4.88
C ASP A 173 25.82 -26.61 5.34
N GLY A 174 24.59 -26.65 4.73
CA GLY A 174 23.64 -27.72 5.05
C GLY A 174 22.97 -27.60 6.42
N LYS A 175 23.17 -26.50 7.15
CA LYS A 175 22.55 -26.24 8.46
C LYS A 175 21.65 -25.04 8.40
N TYR A 176 20.54 -25.08 9.12
CA TYR A 176 19.65 -23.93 9.25
C TYR A 176 20.34 -22.80 10.02
N ALA A 177 20.45 -21.63 9.40
CA ALA A 177 21.16 -20.46 9.96
C ALA A 177 20.24 -19.41 10.56
N GLY A 178 18.97 -19.38 10.14
CA GLY A 178 18.00 -18.40 10.64
C GLY A 178 16.99 -17.97 9.57
N TYR A 179 16.29 -16.90 9.85
CA TYR A 179 15.34 -16.34 8.89
C TYR A 179 15.35 -14.79 8.88
N LEU A 180 14.94 -14.25 7.76
CA LEU A 180 14.67 -12.83 7.54
C LEU A 180 13.17 -12.66 7.39
N LEU A 181 12.59 -11.70 8.12
CA LEU A 181 11.20 -11.29 7.94
C LEU A 181 11.18 -10.05 7.06
N ILE A 182 10.48 -10.15 5.96
CA ILE A 182 10.34 -9.08 4.99
C ILE A 182 8.89 -8.65 4.96
N SER A 183 8.64 -7.37 5.09
CA SER A 183 7.30 -6.80 5.06
C SER A 183 7.27 -5.56 4.17
N ASP A 184 6.09 -5.30 3.63
CA ASP A 184 5.81 -4.08 2.91
C ASP A 184 5.66 -2.91 3.90
N VAL A 185 6.26 -1.77 3.58
CA VAL A 185 6.28 -0.61 4.47
C VAL A 185 4.94 0.11 4.41
N VAL A 186 4.29 0.24 5.57
CA VAL A 186 3.05 1.02 5.70
C VAL A 186 3.33 2.50 5.43
N LYS A 187 2.47 3.16 4.66
CA LYS A 187 2.58 4.62 4.44
C LYS A 187 2.34 5.37 5.75
N PRO A 188 3.06 6.49 6.00
CA PRO A 188 2.98 7.22 7.27
C PRO A 188 1.57 7.66 7.66
N HIS A 189 0.74 7.99 6.67
CA HIS A 189 -0.60 8.51 6.89
C HIS A 189 -1.71 7.45 6.83
N SER A 190 -1.41 6.19 6.54
CA SER A 190 -2.43 5.14 6.40
C SER A 190 -3.17 4.88 7.70
N ALA A 191 -2.46 4.81 8.83
CA ALA A 191 -3.10 4.64 10.14
C ALA A 191 -4.00 5.82 10.49
N GLN A 192 -3.56 7.05 10.19
CA GLN A 192 -4.35 8.26 10.42
C GLN A 192 -5.60 8.28 9.55
N ALA A 193 -5.49 7.91 8.28
CA ALA A 193 -6.63 7.84 7.36
C ALA A 193 -7.69 6.82 7.83
N ILE A 194 -7.26 5.63 8.24
CA ILE A 194 -8.17 4.60 8.77
C ILE A 194 -8.84 5.08 10.06
N ASN A 195 -8.07 5.65 10.99
CA ASN A 195 -8.63 6.17 12.24
C ASN A 195 -9.63 7.30 12.00
N CYS A 196 -9.38 8.18 11.02
CA CYS A 196 -10.31 9.24 10.64
C CYS A 196 -11.64 8.65 10.13
N LEU A 197 -11.60 7.62 9.28
CA LEU A 197 -12.79 6.95 8.78
C LEU A 197 -13.56 6.21 9.89
N LEU A 198 -12.86 5.60 10.84
CA LEU A 198 -13.49 4.96 12.01
C LEU A 198 -14.14 5.98 12.95
N TYR A 199 -13.58 7.18 13.07
CA TYR A 199 -14.14 8.26 13.89
C TYR A 199 -15.39 8.88 13.25
N THR A 200 -15.48 8.91 11.92
CA THR A 200 -16.66 9.34 11.16
C THR A 200 -17.71 8.23 11.00
N SER A 201 -17.54 7.10 11.68
CA SER A 201 -18.48 6.00 11.77
C SER A 201 -19.86 6.47 12.31
N PRO A 202 -20.96 5.82 11.93
CA PRO A 202 -22.31 6.37 11.99
C PRO A 202 -22.65 6.98 13.35
N SER A 203 -23.31 8.13 13.30
CA SER A 203 -23.89 8.77 14.47
C SER A 203 -24.76 7.77 15.23
N PRO A 204 -24.85 7.82 16.56
CA PRO A 204 -25.80 6.99 17.33
C PRO A 204 -27.25 7.06 16.84
N ARG A 205 -27.57 8.03 15.97
CA ARG A 205 -28.89 8.16 15.32
C ARG A 205 -29.08 7.24 14.12
N ASP A 206 -28.00 6.62 13.61
CA ASP A 206 -28.05 5.75 12.44
C ASP A 206 -28.14 4.26 12.83
N THR A 207 -28.32 3.96 14.11
CA THR A 207 -28.42 2.60 14.68
C THR A 207 -29.84 2.26 15.20
N GLU A 208 -30.87 3.07 14.84
CA GLU A 208 -32.28 2.72 15.05
C GLU A 208 -32.95 2.12 13.84
#